data_86e39451be71f0a4ec65b0d266a71d3e
#
_entry.id   86e39451be71f0a4ec65b0d266a71d3e
#
_cell.length_a   1.000
_cell.length_b   1.000
_cell.length_c   1.000
_cell.angle_alpha   90.00
_cell.angle_beta   90.00
_cell.angle_gamma   90.00
#
_symmetry.space_group_name_H-M   'P 1'
#
loop_
_entity.id
_entity.type
_entity.pdbx_description
1 polymer ?
#
loop_
_entity_poly.entity_id
_entity_poly.type
_entity_poly.pdbx_seq_one_letter_code
_entity_poly.pdbx_strand_id
1 'polypeptide(L)'
;MAYFNEKFKRARLDQSPYLFHFVNGKDNTPCETLKKILEEQKLKSDKGYICFSASPITAIKKFFETKTNSTGNPLYHPFGIGFSRDVLVRDFGARNVIYTDGTENIPDCLKWRTEKLDVDCYDFEYLREWRIKDGVFDFSKFPKGDMIVVAPNTNMLNQIVVKFDMEFTPYVDYYNEEIEPDWTESFKREWKGIAVNDLGDYLDDVNSTSKCKIT
;
A
#
# COMPACT_ATOMS: atom_id res chain seq x y z
N MET A 1 14.12 6.98 -28.89
CA MET A 1 13.39 6.91 -27.60
C MET A 1 12.73 5.54 -27.55
N ALA A 2 13.16 4.66 -26.64
CA ALA A 2 12.52 3.36 -26.48
C ALA A 2 11.16 3.61 -25.81
N TYR A 3 10.09 3.37 -26.55
CA TYR A 3 8.76 3.35 -25.94
C TYR A 3 8.73 2.18 -24.96
N PHE A 4 8.68 2.48 -23.66
CA PHE A 4 8.38 1.52 -22.64
C PHE A 4 6.94 1.06 -22.84
N ASN A 5 6.81 -0.04 -23.57
CA ASN A 5 5.55 -0.67 -23.86
C ASN A 5 4.95 -1.20 -22.54
N GLU A 6 3.63 -1.10 -22.36
CA GLU A 6 2.89 -1.70 -21.24
C GLU A 6 3.17 -3.20 -21.04
N LYS A 7 3.48 -3.92 -22.14
CA LYS A 7 3.92 -5.32 -22.06
C LYS A 7 5.25 -5.49 -21.32
N PHE A 8 6.20 -4.56 -21.48
CA PHE A 8 7.48 -4.59 -20.76
C PHE A 8 7.28 -4.29 -19.26
N LYS A 9 6.42 -3.34 -18.93
CA LYS A 9 6.08 -3.05 -17.52
C LYS A 9 5.48 -4.27 -16.82
N ARG A 10 4.61 -5.01 -17.51
CA ARG A 10 3.99 -6.23 -16.99
C ARG A 10 4.95 -7.42 -16.89
N ALA A 11 6.01 -7.43 -17.68
CA ALA A 11 7.04 -8.48 -17.64
C ALA A 11 8.01 -8.31 -16.46
N ARG A 12 8.00 -7.18 -15.77
CA ARG A 12 8.84 -6.94 -14.60
C ARG A 12 8.21 -7.53 -13.34
N LEU A 13 8.44 -8.82 -13.13
CA LEU A 13 7.96 -9.54 -11.93
C LEU A 13 8.68 -9.10 -10.64
N ASP A 14 9.81 -8.43 -10.79
CA ASP A 14 10.66 -7.96 -9.70
C ASP A 14 10.19 -6.64 -9.05
N GLN A 15 9.24 -5.95 -9.66
CA GLN A 15 8.71 -4.68 -9.16
C GLN A 15 7.19 -4.62 -9.25
N SER A 16 6.58 -4.07 -8.20
CA SER A 16 5.16 -3.76 -8.23
C SER A 16 4.85 -2.55 -9.12
N PRO A 17 3.69 -2.54 -9.82
CA PRO A 17 3.17 -1.32 -10.43
C PRO A 17 2.67 -0.31 -9.38
N TYR A 18 2.55 -0.72 -8.13
CA TYR A 18 2.20 0.11 -6.98
C TYR A 18 3.39 0.33 -6.07
N LEU A 19 3.44 1.49 -5.44
CA LEU A 19 4.31 1.80 -4.32
C LEU A 19 3.49 1.67 -3.03
N PHE A 20 3.89 0.78 -2.15
CA PHE A 20 3.15 0.46 -0.92
C PHE A 20 3.71 1.21 0.28
N HIS A 21 2.85 1.85 1.04
CA HIS A 21 3.14 2.35 2.38
C HIS A 21 2.46 1.44 3.40
N PHE A 22 3.26 0.74 4.20
CA PHE A 22 2.76 -0.14 5.25
C PHE A 22 2.73 0.58 6.59
N VAL A 23 1.69 0.32 7.35
CA VAL A 23 1.52 0.89 8.69
C VAL A 23 2.51 0.20 9.63
N ASN A 24 3.32 1.02 10.30
CA ASN A 24 4.18 0.58 11.38
C ASN A 24 3.40 0.71 12.69
N GLY A 25 2.90 -0.41 13.20
CA GLY A 25 2.09 -0.43 14.41
C GLY A 25 2.93 -0.27 15.66
N LYS A 26 3.39 0.93 15.98
CA LYS A 26 3.94 1.21 17.31
C LYS A 26 2.88 1.10 18.42
N ASP A 27 1.62 1.29 18.09
CA ASP A 27 0.52 1.49 19.01
C ASP A 27 -0.51 0.34 19.03
N ASN A 28 -0.11 -0.90 18.75
CA ASN A 28 -0.94 -2.11 18.87
C ASN A 28 -2.24 -2.19 18.02
N THR A 29 -2.57 -1.18 17.21
CA THR A 29 -3.78 -1.15 16.38
C THR A 29 -3.51 -0.73 14.94
N PRO A 30 -2.77 -1.52 14.13
CA PRO A 30 -2.45 -1.14 12.76
C PRO A 30 -3.70 -0.96 11.87
N CYS A 31 -4.79 -1.69 12.16
CA CYS A 31 -6.06 -1.53 11.49
C CYS A 31 -6.66 -0.13 11.71
N GLU A 32 -6.72 0.32 12.98
CA GLU A 32 -7.26 1.64 13.32
C GLU A 32 -6.37 2.77 12.78
N THR A 33 -5.06 2.57 12.81
CA THR A 33 -4.13 3.52 12.18
C THR A 33 -4.39 3.64 10.68
N LEU A 34 -4.60 2.53 9.98
CA LEU A 34 -4.93 2.55 8.55
C LEU A 34 -6.27 3.24 8.27
N LYS A 35 -7.32 2.96 9.07
CA LYS A 35 -8.62 3.64 8.96
C LYS A 35 -8.45 5.15 9.11
N LYS A 36 -7.72 5.60 10.14
CA LYS A 36 -7.44 7.02 10.36
C LYS A 36 -6.70 7.67 9.19
N ILE A 37 -5.70 6.98 8.61
CA ILE A 37 -4.97 7.45 7.42
C ILE A 37 -5.93 7.62 6.24
N LEU A 38 -6.84 6.67 6.02
CA LEU A 38 -7.84 6.75 4.94
C LEU A 38 -8.86 7.86 5.15
N GLU A 39 -9.29 8.11 6.39
CA GLU A 39 -10.19 9.21 6.76
C GLU A 39 -9.52 10.57 6.55
N GLU A 40 -8.30 10.74 7.07
CA GLU A 40 -7.53 11.98 6.92
C GLU A 40 -7.01 12.18 5.49
N GLN A 41 -6.90 11.11 4.71
CA GLN A 41 -6.27 11.05 3.39
C GLN A 41 -4.84 11.63 3.39
N LYS A 42 -4.09 11.36 4.45
CA LYS A 42 -2.73 11.87 4.65
C LYS A 42 -1.81 10.81 5.26
N LEU A 43 -0.60 10.71 4.69
CA LEU A 43 0.52 10.05 5.35
C LEU A 43 1.40 11.12 6.01
N LYS A 44 1.87 10.85 7.22
CA LYS A 44 2.71 11.76 8.01
C LYS A 44 3.95 11.04 8.52
N SER A 45 5.09 11.73 8.50
CA SER A 45 6.36 11.21 9.00
C SER A 45 7.21 12.34 9.60
N ASP A 46 7.81 12.09 10.73
CA ASP A 46 8.74 13.02 11.40
C ASP A 46 10.12 13.05 10.72
N LYS A 47 10.38 12.14 9.77
CA LYS A 47 11.67 12.04 9.08
C LYS A 47 11.86 13.09 7.96
N GLY A 48 10.83 13.88 7.64
CA GLY A 48 10.87 14.84 6.53
C GLY A 48 10.72 14.19 5.16
N TYR A 49 10.33 12.92 5.09
CA TYR A 49 9.98 12.19 3.87
C TYR A 49 9.03 11.03 4.18
N ILE A 50 8.25 10.62 3.18
CA ILE A 50 7.37 9.44 3.27
C ILE A 50 8.00 8.30 2.48
N CYS A 51 8.13 7.12 3.11
CA CYS A 51 8.70 5.91 2.52
C CYS A 51 7.62 5.03 1.90
N PHE A 52 7.99 4.40 0.78
CA PHE A 52 7.18 3.40 0.09
C PHE A 52 8.06 2.23 -0.33
N SER A 53 7.45 1.06 -0.48
CA SER A 53 8.08 -0.13 -1.05
C SER A 53 7.60 -0.40 -2.47
N ALA A 54 8.50 -0.68 -3.40
CA ALA A 54 8.20 -1.14 -4.75
C ALA A 54 8.26 -2.67 -4.89
N SER A 55 8.56 -3.38 -3.83
CA SER A 55 8.60 -4.84 -3.87
C SER A 55 7.21 -5.42 -4.15
N PRO A 56 7.10 -6.51 -4.91
CA PRO A 56 5.86 -7.23 -5.09
C PRO A 56 5.26 -7.63 -3.73
N ILE A 57 3.95 -7.50 -3.59
CA ILE A 57 3.29 -7.78 -2.30
C ILE A 57 3.44 -9.25 -1.89
N THR A 58 3.51 -10.17 -2.83
CA THR A 58 3.79 -11.59 -2.62
C THR A 58 5.19 -11.82 -2.05
N ALA A 59 6.17 -11.03 -2.45
CA ALA A 59 7.52 -11.08 -1.90
C ALA A 59 7.56 -10.49 -0.47
N ILE A 60 6.84 -9.39 -0.22
CA ILE A 60 6.77 -8.75 1.10
C ILE A 60 5.99 -9.61 2.11
N LYS A 61 5.03 -10.42 1.68
CA LYS A 61 4.22 -11.28 2.55
C LYS A 61 5.08 -12.01 3.60
N LYS A 62 6.21 -12.58 3.18
CA LYS A 62 7.13 -13.29 4.10
C LYS A 62 7.77 -12.37 5.15
N PHE A 63 7.98 -11.09 4.85
CA PHE A 63 8.56 -10.15 5.80
C PHE A 63 7.63 -9.76 6.93
N PHE A 64 6.32 -9.79 6.70
CA PHE A 64 5.34 -9.54 7.77
C PHE A 64 5.43 -10.59 8.87
N GLU A 65 5.87 -11.80 8.54
CA GLU A 65 5.93 -12.94 9.45
C GLU A 65 7.32 -13.11 10.07
N THR A 66 8.39 -12.74 9.35
CA THR A 66 9.76 -13.13 9.70
C THR A 66 10.63 -12.00 10.21
N LYS A 67 10.37 -10.75 9.81
CA LYS A 67 11.19 -9.60 10.21
C LYS A 67 10.65 -8.93 11.45
N THR A 68 11.39 -9.06 12.53
CA THR A 68 11.10 -8.42 13.81
C THR A 68 12.19 -7.41 14.17
N ASN A 69 11.81 -6.42 14.97
CA ASN A 69 12.77 -5.50 15.58
C ASN A 69 13.51 -6.19 16.76
N SER A 70 14.41 -5.47 17.40
CA SER A 70 15.18 -5.97 18.55
C SER A 70 14.31 -6.41 19.75
N THR A 71 13.04 -5.99 19.80
CA THR A 71 12.09 -6.39 20.85
C THR A 71 11.16 -7.52 20.42
N GLY A 72 11.36 -8.11 19.24
CA GLY A 72 10.56 -9.22 18.72
C GLY A 72 9.25 -8.79 18.06
N ASN A 73 8.95 -7.50 17.97
CA ASN A 73 7.74 -7.02 17.29
C ASN A 73 7.95 -6.96 15.77
N PRO A 74 6.91 -7.22 14.95
CA PRO A 74 7.00 -7.10 13.51
C PRO A 74 7.47 -5.69 13.09
N LEU A 75 8.37 -5.61 12.12
CA LEU A 75 8.80 -4.32 11.56
C LEU A 75 7.67 -3.64 10.77
N TYR A 76 6.87 -4.45 10.08
CA TYR A 76 5.73 -4.02 9.28
C TYR A 76 4.55 -4.94 9.54
N HIS A 77 3.36 -4.35 9.53
CA HIS A 77 2.11 -5.09 9.54
C HIS A 77 1.53 -5.18 8.14
N PRO A 78 0.75 -6.21 7.80
CA PRO A 78 0.10 -6.35 6.50
C PRO A 78 -1.11 -5.42 6.36
N PHE A 79 -0.98 -4.19 6.82
CA PHE A 79 -1.93 -3.10 6.67
C PHE A 79 -1.24 -1.95 5.96
N GLY A 80 -1.81 -1.47 4.86
CA GLY A 80 -1.18 -0.41 4.10
C GLY A 80 -2.00 0.10 2.94
N ILE A 81 -1.41 1.01 2.20
CA ILE A 81 -1.98 1.61 0.99
C ILE A 81 -0.96 1.50 -0.13
N GLY A 82 -1.38 0.97 -1.27
CA GLY A 82 -0.62 1.00 -2.51
C GLY A 82 -1.12 2.13 -3.41
N PHE A 83 -0.20 2.89 -3.97
CA PHE A 83 -0.44 3.98 -4.91
C PHE A 83 0.18 3.64 -6.26
N SER A 84 -0.50 3.92 -7.37
CA SER A 84 0.08 3.77 -8.70
C SER A 84 1.43 4.45 -8.77
N ARG A 85 2.50 3.68 -9.07
CA ARG A 85 3.87 4.19 -9.13
C ARG A 85 4.03 5.29 -10.15
N ASP A 86 3.43 5.14 -11.33
CA ASP A 86 3.57 6.11 -12.41
C ASP A 86 2.95 7.47 -12.01
N VAL A 87 1.82 7.46 -11.30
CA VAL A 87 1.18 8.68 -10.79
C VAL A 87 2.03 9.31 -9.68
N LEU A 88 2.49 8.51 -8.70
CA LEU A 88 3.35 9.03 -7.63
C LEU A 88 4.63 9.67 -8.16
N VAL A 89 5.25 9.07 -9.18
CA VAL A 89 6.49 9.58 -9.78
C VAL A 89 6.26 10.87 -10.57
N ARG A 90 5.21 10.90 -11.38
CA ARG A 90 4.92 12.01 -12.29
C ARG A 90 4.36 13.21 -11.54
N ASP A 91 3.38 12.99 -10.68
CA ASP A 91 2.54 14.06 -10.15
C ASP A 91 2.92 14.44 -8.70
N PHE A 92 3.57 13.54 -7.97
CA PHE A 92 3.93 13.75 -6.55
C PHE A 92 5.44 13.66 -6.28
N GLY A 93 6.26 13.49 -7.31
CA GLY A 93 7.70 13.57 -7.20
C GLY A 93 8.38 12.42 -6.45
N ALA A 94 7.74 11.25 -6.37
CA ALA A 94 8.36 10.06 -5.77
C ALA A 94 9.67 9.70 -6.48
N ARG A 95 10.71 9.34 -5.72
CA ARG A 95 12.02 8.93 -6.23
C ARG A 95 12.51 7.69 -5.47
N ASN A 96 13.22 6.82 -6.19
CA ASN A 96 13.88 5.67 -5.57
C ASN A 96 14.99 6.10 -4.61
N VAL A 97 15.22 5.32 -3.57
CA VAL A 97 16.32 5.52 -2.63
C VAL A 97 17.64 5.21 -3.30
N ILE A 98 18.65 5.95 -2.92
CA ILE A 98 20.06 5.74 -3.30
C ILE A 98 20.73 5.09 -2.10
N TYR A 99 21.16 3.85 -2.26
CA TYR A 99 21.96 3.17 -1.25
C TYR A 99 23.43 3.53 -1.44
N THR A 100 24.12 3.77 -0.35
CA THR A 100 25.53 4.20 -0.31
C THR A 100 26.22 3.52 0.87
N ASP A 101 27.51 3.27 0.78
CA ASP A 101 28.33 2.77 1.88
C ASP A 101 28.71 3.90 2.88
N GLY A 102 28.35 5.13 2.58
CA GLY A 102 28.62 6.31 3.39
C GLY A 102 29.97 6.98 3.09
N THR A 103 30.73 6.50 2.11
CA THR A 103 31.98 7.11 1.67
C THR A 103 31.80 8.15 0.58
N GLU A 104 30.66 8.09 -0.13
CA GLU A 104 30.37 8.99 -1.24
C GLU A 104 29.94 10.38 -0.76
N ASN A 105 30.39 11.38 -1.47
CA ASN A 105 29.94 12.76 -1.24
C ASN A 105 28.58 13.00 -1.89
N ILE A 106 27.53 12.85 -1.09
CA ILE A 106 26.15 13.02 -1.54
C ILE A 106 25.73 14.50 -1.44
N PRO A 107 25.30 15.12 -2.54
CA PRO A 107 24.78 16.48 -2.51
C PRO A 107 23.58 16.63 -1.56
N ASP A 108 23.47 17.75 -0.84
CA ASP A 108 22.43 17.99 0.15
C ASP A 108 21.00 17.82 -0.43
N CYS A 109 20.81 18.18 -1.69
CA CYS A 109 19.52 18.03 -2.37
C CYS A 109 19.08 16.57 -2.55
N LEU A 110 19.99 15.60 -2.40
CA LEU A 110 19.72 14.16 -2.52
C LEU A 110 19.68 13.43 -1.17
N LYS A 111 20.18 14.04 -0.09
CA LYS A 111 20.27 13.39 1.24
C LYS A 111 18.95 12.81 1.73
N TRP A 112 17.82 13.45 1.43
CA TRP A 112 16.49 12.96 1.83
C TRP A 112 16.11 11.59 1.25
N ARG A 113 16.75 11.18 0.15
CA ARG A 113 16.54 9.88 -0.49
C ARG A 113 17.76 8.97 -0.48
N THR A 114 18.71 9.26 0.39
CA THR A 114 19.92 8.44 0.57
C THR A 114 19.75 7.60 1.82
N GLU A 115 20.19 6.34 1.76
CA GLU A 115 20.20 5.41 2.89
C GLU A 115 21.53 4.68 2.92
N LYS A 116 22.04 4.42 4.12
CA LYS A 116 23.26 3.64 4.27
C LYS A 116 22.94 2.17 4.06
N LEU A 117 23.68 1.53 3.16
CA LEU A 117 23.68 0.09 3.00
C LEU A 117 24.65 -0.53 4.00
N ASP A 118 24.13 -1.38 4.86
CA ASP A 118 24.94 -2.15 5.81
C ASP A 118 24.47 -3.61 5.69
N VAL A 119 25.14 -4.35 4.82
CA VAL A 119 24.77 -5.74 4.47
C VAL A 119 24.84 -6.71 5.64
N ASP A 120 25.64 -6.37 6.66
CA ASP A 120 25.76 -7.22 7.85
C ASP A 120 24.70 -6.93 8.92
N CYS A 121 24.12 -5.73 8.92
CA CYS A 121 23.16 -5.29 9.94
C CYS A 121 21.81 -4.87 9.40
N TYR A 122 21.79 -4.05 8.34
CA TYR A 122 20.56 -3.39 7.84
C TYR A 122 20.51 -3.41 6.30
N ASP A 123 20.11 -4.53 5.75
CA ASP A 123 19.80 -4.61 4.33
C ASP A 123 18.31 -4.32 4.11
N PHE A 124 17.99 -3.11 3.68
CA PHE A 124 16.64 -2.70 3.27
C PHE A 124 16.44 -2.72 1.75
N GLU A 125 17.42 -3.18 0.98
CA GLU A 125 17.37 -3.23 -0.47
C GLU A 125 16.18 -4.08 -0.98
N TYR A 126 15.79 -5.10 -0.21
CA TYR A 126 14.62 -5.93 -0.52
C TYR A 126 13.32 -5.14 -0.57
N LEU A 127 13.21 -3.99 0.11
CA LEU A 127 12.03 -3.12 0.07
C LEU A 127 11.94 -2.35 -1.25
N ARG A 128 13.07 -2.18 -1.97
CA ARG A 128 13.14 -1.32 -3.17
C ARG A 128 12.51 0.03 -2.87
N GLU A 129 13.06 0.68 -1.87
CA GLU A 129 12.46 1.84 -1.23
C GLU A 129 12.38 3.05 -2.17
N TRP A 130 11.24 3.72 -2.11
CA TRP A 130 10.97 4.99 -2.75
C TRP A 130 10.57 6.00 -1.69
N ARG A 131 10.86 7.28 -1.95
CA ARG A 131 10.50 8.37 -1.04
C ARG A 131 9.82 9.51 -1.78
N ILE A 132 8.87 10.15 -1.09
CA ILE A 132 8.41 11.51 -1.42
C ILE A 132 9.05 12.44 -0.41
N LYS A 133 9.68 13.54 -0.91
CA LYS A 133 10.19 14.60 -0.05
C LYS A 133 9.02 15.28 0.64
N ASP A 134 9.27 15.79 1.82
CA ASP A 134 8.31 16.36 2.77
C ASP A 134 7.68 15.30 3.69
N GLY A 135 7.49 15.69 4.96
CA GLY A 135 6.98 14.77 5.99
C GLY A 135 5.47 14.54 5.92
N VAL A 136 4.77 15.15 4.96
CA VAL A 136 3.32 14.99 4.77
C VAL A 136 3.03 14.72 3.30
N PHE A 137 2.32 13.63 3.03
CA PHE A 137 1.76 13.35 1.72
C PHE A 137 0.23 13.37 1.81
N ASP A 138 -0.37 14.43 1.28
CA ASP A 138 -1.82 14.57 1.14
C ASP A 138 -2.26 13.90 -0.17
N PHE A 139 -2.99 12.79 -0.04
CA PHE A 139 -3.48 12.03 -1.18
C PHE A 139 -4.98 12.22 -1.46
N SER A 140 -5.61 13.26 -0.90
CA SER A 140 -7.03 13.58 -1.17
C SER A 140 -7.32 13.82 -2.66
N LYS A 141 -6.31 14.29 -3.39
CA LYS A 141 -6.38 14.51 -4.85
C LYS A 141 -5.87 13.33 -5.68
N PHE A 142 -5.41 12.26 -5.04
CA PHE A 142 -4.94 11.08 -5.76
C PHE A 142 -6.13 10.34 -6.39
N PRO A 143 -6.03 9.88 -7.65
CA PRO A 143 -7.13 9.15 -8.28
C PRO A 143 -7.48 7.87 -7.50
N LYS A 144 -8.69 7.76 -6.98
CA LYS A 144 -9.13 6.59 -6.18
C LYS A 144 -8.97 5.26 -6.92
N GLY A 145 -9.12 5.28 -8.26
CA GLY A 145 -8.92 4.11 -9.12
C GLY A 145 -7.49 3.58 -9.15
N ASP A 146 -6.52 4.43 -8.81
CA ASP A 146 -5.08 4.16 -8.80
C ASP A 146 -4.53 3.88 -7.40
N MET A 147 -5.41 3.62 -6.44
CA MET A 147 -5.10 3.26 -5.06
C MET A 147 -5.62 1.87 -4.73
N ILE A 148 -4.90 1.17 -3.85
CA ILE A 148 -5.26 -0.16 -3.35
C ILE A 148 -5.02 -0.19 -1.84
N VAL A 149 -6.02 -0.62 -1.07
CA VAL A 149 -5.89 -0.89 0.36
C VAL A 149 -5.40 -2.31 0.57
N VAL A 150 -4.45 -2.49 1.48
CA VAL A 150 -3.88 -3.79 1.84
C VAL A 150 -4.29 -4.15 3.25
N ALA A 151 -4.78 -5.37 3.45
CA ALA A 151 -5.12 -5.92 4.75
C ALA A 151 -4.71 -7.40 4.85
N PRO A 152 -4.57 -7.98 6.07
CA PRO A 152 -4.11 -9.36 6.21
C PRO A 152 -5.06 -10.38 5.57
N ASN A 153 -6.36 -10.20 5.70
CA ASN A 153 -7.38 -11.12 5.19
C ASN A 153 -8.62 -10.37 4.69
N THR A 154 -9.47 -11.07 3.94
CA THR A 154 -10.69 -10.53 3.35
C THR A 154 -11.65 -9.94 4.37
N ASN A 155 -11.77 -10.53 5.56
CA ASN A 155 -12.68 -10.02 6.60
C ASN A 155 -12.22 -8.63 7.10
N MET A 156 -10.94 -8.49 7.46
CA MET A 156 -10.37 -7.21 7.87
C MET A 156 -10.37 -6.18 6.72
N LEU A 157 -10.11 -6.63 5.50
CA LEU A 157 -10.20 -5.76 4.33
C LEU A 157 -11.59 -5.16 4.18
N ASN A 158 -12.65 -5.99 4.27
CA ASN A 158 -14.02 -5.51 4.14
C ASN A 158 -14.41 -4.52 5.25
N GLN A 159 -13.92 -4.72 6.49
CA GLN A 159 -14.14 -3.77 7.59
C GLN A 159 -13.51 -2.38 7.35
N ILE A 160 -12.55 -2.29 6.44
CA ILE A 160 -11.84 -1.05 6.11
C ILE A 160 -12.42 -0.40 4.84
N VAL A 161 -12.71 -1.21 3.80
CA VAL A 161 -13.04 -0.69 2.46
C VAL A 161 -14.54 -0.60 2.19
N VAL A 162 -15.36 -1.24 3.00
CA VAL A 162 -16.82 -1.25 2.85
C VAL A 162 -17.42 -0.27 3.85
N LYS A 163 -18.15 0.73 3.36
CA LYS A 163 -19.01 1.55 4.19
C LYS A 163 -20.41 0.96 4.21
N PHE A 164 -20.95 0.89 5.40
CA PHE A 164 -22.35 0.60 5.64
C PHE A 164 -23.10 1.92 5.64
N ASP A 165 -24.07 2.04 4.75
CA ASP A 165 -24.95 3.19 4.67
C ASP A 165 -26.38 2.73 4.87
N MET A 166 -27.10 3.39 5.79
CA MET A 166 -28.53 3.14 6.02
C MET A 166 -29.29 4.32 5.39
N GLU A 167 -29.91 4.10 4.26
CA GLU A 167 -30.82 5.08 3.68
C GLU A 167 -32.22 4.85 4.23
N PHE A 168 -32.75 5.92 4.83
CA PHE A 168 -34.14 6.01 5.24
C PHE A 168 -34.97 6.43 4.03
N THR A 169 -35.80 5.53 3.50
CA THR A 169 -36.82 5.87 2.52
C THR A 169 -38.15 6.02 3.24
N PRO A 170 -38.68 7.25 3.36
CA PRO A 170 -40.05 7.41 3.88
C PRO A 170 -41.02 6.75 2.92
N TYR A 171 -41.66 5.69 3.34
CA TYR A 171 -42.78 5.12 2.62
C TYR A 171 -44.01 5.95 2.91
N VAL A 172 -44.55 6.64 1.91
CA VAL A 172 -45.80 7.35 2.02
C VAL A 172 -46.90 6.40 1.55
N ASP A 173 -47.62 5.80 2.49
CA ASP A 173 -48.82 5.08 2.15
C ASP A 173 -49.91 6.09 1.69
N TYR A 174 -50.52 5.81 0.55
CA TYR A 174 -51.57 6.66 -0.06
C TYR A 174 -52.84 6.73 0.78
N TYR A 175 -52.95 5.94 1.88
CA TYR A 175 -54.17 5.81 2.70
C TYR A 175 -54.05 6.37 4.11
N ASN A 176 -53.03 7.17 4.43
CA ASN A 176 -52.86 7.81 5.77
C ASN A 176 -52.75 6.85 6.96
N GLU A 177 -52.33 5.64 6.78
CA GLU A 177 -51.98 4.75 7.86
C GLU A 177 -50.46 4.76 8.14
N GLU A 178 -50.10 4.65 9.40
CA GLU A 178 -48.76 4.84 9.97
C GLU A 178 -47.59 4.42 9.07
N ILE A 179 -46.66 5.38 8.85
CA ILE A 179 -45.45 5.19 8.09
C ILE A 179 -44.55 4.23 8.85
N GLU A 180 -44.43 2.98 8.40
CA GLU A 180 -43.29 2.14 8.82
C GLU A 180 -42.08 2.56 8.02
N PRO A 181 -40.97 2.93 8.71
CA PRO A 181 -39.75 3.28 8.01
C PRO A 181 -39.17 2.04 7.33
N ASP A 182 -39.06 2.07 6.01
CA ASP A 182 -38.32 1.06 5.28
C ASP A 182 -36.83 1.46 5.28
N TRP A 183 -35.99 0.68 5.97
CA TRP A 183 -34.60 0.86 6.05
C TRP A 183 -33.91 0.02 4.98
N THR A 184 -33.34 0.67 3.99
CA THR A 184 -32.53 -0.02 2.97
C THR A 184 -31.08 -0.01 3.40
N GLU A 185 -30.55 -1.20 3.72
CA GLU A 185 -29.12 -1.38 3.97
C GLU A 185 -28.37 -1.39 2.65
N SER A 186 -27.44 -0.46 2.47
CA SER A 186 -26.54 -0.46 1.31
C SER A 186 -25.10 -0.62 1.74
N PHE A 187 -24.37 -1.52 1.04
CA PHE A 187 -22.93 -1.72 1.25
C PHE A 187 -22.17 -1.16 0.06
N LYS A 188 -21.47 -0.07 0.26
CA LYS A 188 -20.66 0.57 -0.77
C LYS A 188 -19.19 0.32 -0.53
N ARG A 189 -18.53 -0.35 -1.50
CA ARG A 189 -17.07 -0.48 -1.46
C ARG A 189 -16.43 0.83 -1.88
N GLU A 190 -15.72 1.48 -0.95
CA GLU A 190 -15.10 2.79 -1.18
C GLU A 190 -13.73 2.68 -1.83
N TRP A 191 -12.98 1.60 -1.54
CA TRP A 191 -11.61 1.39 -2.01
C TRP A 191 -11.43 0.02 -2.65
N LYS A 192 -10.56 -0.06 -3.67
CA LYS A 192 -10.03 -1.36 -4.10
C LYS A 192 -9.15 -1.94 -3.00
N GLY A 193 -9.07 -3.27 -2.88
CA GLY A 193 -8.26 -3.86 -1.83
C GLY A 193 -7.69 -5.21 -2.19
N ILE A 194 -6.62 -5.57 -1.47
CA ILE A 194 -5.92 -6.85 -1.54
C ILE A 194 -5.85 -7.43 -0.13
N ALA A 195 -6.29 -8.68 0.01
CA ALA A 195 -6.08 -9.48 1.20
C ALA A 195 -4.79 -10.32 1.03
N VAL A 196 -3.81 -10.08 1.90
CA VAL A 196 -2.47 -10.69 1.76
C VAL A 196 -2.50 -12.21 1.87
N ASN A 197 -3.34 -12.75 2.77
CA ASN A 197 -3.45 -14.20 2.99
C ASN A 197 -4.09 -14.94 1.81
N ASP A 198 -4.83 -14.23 0.96
CA ASP A 198 -5.47 -14.81 -0.22
C ASP A 198 -4.51 -14.87 -1.42
N LEU A 199 -3.32 -14.26 -1.30
CA LEU A 199 -2.28 -14.32 -2.33
C LEU A 199 -1.46 -15.60 -2.18
N GLY A 200 -1.18 -16.25 -3.30
CA GLY A 200 -0.18 -17.31 -3.39
C GLY A 200 1.20 -16.85 -2.96
N ASP A 201 2.10 -17.78 -2.71
CA ASP A 201 3.49 -17.46 -2.43
C ASP A 201 4.20 -17.03 -3.72
N TYR A 202 5.13 -16.07 -3.60
CA TYR A 202 5.90 -15.56 -4.74
C TYR A 202 6.59 -16.66 -5.57
N LEU A 203 7.08 -17.72 -4.90
CA LEU A 203 7.71 -18.85 -5.55
C LEU A 203 6.71 -19.74 -6.33
N ASP A 204 5.45 -19.77 -5.89
CA ASP A 204 4.40 -20.50 -6.60
C ASP A 204 4.03 -19.79 -7.90
N ASP A 205 4.00 -18.46 -7.89
CA ASP A 205 3.74 -17.65 -9.09
C ASP A 205 4.89 -17.80 -10.11
N VAL A 206 6.15 -17.80 -9.66
CA VAL A 206 7.31 -18.03 -10.52
C VAL A 206 7.32 -19.45 -11.07
N ASN A 207 6.98 -20.46 -10.26
CA ASN A 207 6.92 -21.85 -10.68
C ASN A 207 5.71 -22.14 -11.59
N SER A 208 4.60 -21.43 -11.43
CA SER A 208 3.43 -21.58 -12.31
C SER A 208 3.70 -21.05 -13.72
N THR A 209 4.49 -19.99 -13.85
CA THR A 209 4.91 -19.44 -15.15
C THR A 209 5.94 -20.33 -15.87
N SER A 210 6.74 -21.10 -15.13
CA SER A 210 7.70 -22.05 -15.73
C SER A 210 7.06 -23.33 -16.29
N LYS A 211 5.77 -23.58 -16.01
CA LYS A 211 5.01 -24.70 -16.58
C LYS A 211 4.39 -24.43 -17.95
N CYS A 212 4.54 -23.22 -18.49
CA CYS A 212 4.24 -23.00 -19.91
C CYS A 212 5.24 -23.79 -20.75
N LYS A 213 4.87 -25.03 -21.11
CA LYS A 213 5.58 -25.80 -22.10
C LYS A 213 5.60 -25.01 -23.40
N ILE A 214 6.81 -24.65 -23.83
CA ILE A 214 7.06 -24.28 -25.22
C ILE A 214 6.79 -25.55 -26.05
N THR A 215 5.64 -25.60 -26.65
CA THR A 215 5.34 -26.54 -27.74
C THR A 215 5.62 -25.87 -29.07
#